data_54c2a6672f28e19d38c2bfaa7a8a9413
#
_entry.id   54c2a6672f28e19d38c2bfaa7a8a9413
#
_cell.length_a   1.000
_cell.length_b   1.000
_cell.length_c   1.000
_cell.angle_alpha   90.00
_cell.angle_beta   90.00
_cell.angle_gamma   90.00
#
_symmetry.space_group_name_H-M   'P 1'
#
loop_
_entity.id
_entity.type
_entity.pdbx_description
1 polymer ?
#
loop_
_entity_poly.entity_id
_entity_poly.type
_entity_poly.pdbx_seq_one_letter_code
_entity_poly.pdbx_strand_id
1 'polypeptide(L)'
;MPYSACVMTMSRLRQLRKELGYSQVKLQMLTGIDQSDYSKIENGKRNMSFEQCKRLAVALKTSMDYLAGLTDEPAPYPPARRG
;
A
#
# COMPACT_ATOMS: atom_id res chain seq x y z
N MET A 1 -2.17 13.84 -19.57
CA MET A 1 -1.25 12.76 -19.71
C MET A 1 -1.71 11.54 -18.93
N PRO A 2 -1.93 10.49 -19.61
CA PRO A 2 -2.44 9.32 -18.95
C PRO A 2 -1.34 8.59 -18.19
N TYR A 3 -1.71 8.10 -17.07
CA TYR A 3 -0.89 7.15 -16.38
C TYR A 3 -1.84 6.20 -15.69
N SER A 4 -1.40 5.02 -15.46
CA SER A 4 -2.27 4.04 -14.87
C SER A 4 -2.27 4.18 -13.36
N ALA A 5 -3.39 3.91 -12.75
CA ALA A 5 -3.49 3.88 -11.31
C ALA A 5 -2.53 2.84 -10.72
N CYS A 6 -2.26 1.80 -11.48
CA CYS A 6 -1.33 0.76 -11.07
C CYS A 6 0.08 1.32 -10.88
N VAL A 7 0.52 2.16 -11.80
CA VAL A 7 1.84 2.78 -11.69
C VAL A 7 1.90 3.70 -10.47
N MET A 8 0.85 4.47 -10.24
CA MET A 8 0.78 5.32 -9.08
C MET A 8 0.82 4.51 -7.79
N THR A 9 0.09 3.41 -7.76
CA THR A 9 0.04 2.55 -6.59
C THR A 9 1.42 2.01 -6.26
N MET A 10 2.16 1.58 -7.27
CA MET A 10 3.51 1.07 -7.07
C MET A 10 4.42 2.12 -6.48
N SER A 11 4.37 3.32 -7.03
CA SER A 11 5.19 4.43 -6.53
C SER A 11 4.85 4.74 -5.09
N ARG A 12 3.57 4.73 -4.77
CA ARG A 12 3.12 5.06 -3.42
C ARG A 12 3.53 4.01 -2.42
N LEU A 13 3.44 2.74 -2.79
CA LEU A 13 3.88 1.66 -1.90
C LEU A 13 5.36 1.79 -1.56
N ARG A 14 6.18 1.96 -2.58
CA ARG A 14 7.61 2.08 -2.37
C ARG A 14 7.94 3.32 -1.55
N GLN A 15 7.32 4.44 -1.89
CA GLN A 15 7.58 5.69 -1.21
C GLN A 15 7.24 5.59 0.27
N LEU A 16 6.05 5.10 0.58
CA LEU A 16 5.64 4.98 1.98
C LEU A 16 6.51 4.00 2.75
N ARG A 17 6.84 2.89 2.11
CA ARG A 17 7.71 1.90 2.75
C ARG A 17 9.06 2.53 3.12
N LYS A 18 9.63 3.26 2.20
CA LYS A 18 10.93 3.88 2.43
C LYS A 18 10.85 5.00 3.47
N GLU A 19 9.80 5.76 3.45
CA GLU A 19 9.60 6.82 4.43
C GLU A 19 9.50 6.27 5.84
N LEU A 20 8.91 5.09 5.98
CA LEU A 20 8.80 4.45 7.28
C LEU A 20 10.04 3.64 7.65
N GLY A 21 11.00 3.53 6.74
CA GLY A 21 12.21 2.78 6.99
C GLY A 21 12.01 1.27 6.97
N TYR A 22 10.96 0.80 6.32
CA TYR A 22 10.65 -0.64 6.29
C TYR A 22 11.33 -1.31 5.11
N SER A 23 11.85 -2.51 5.37
CA SER A 23 12.27 -3.39 4.28
C SER A 23 11.07 -4.16 3.77
N GLN A 24 11.23 -4.83 2.62
CA GLN A 24 10.16 -5.69 2.12
C GLN A 24 9.92 -6.86 3.08
N VAL A 25 10.98 -7.35 3.71
CA VAL A 25 10.84 -8.41 4.71
C VAL A 25 10.02 -7.94 5.91
N LYS A 26 10.24 -6.71 6.32
CA LYS A 26 9.46 -6.14 7.42
C LYS A 26 7.98 -6.09 7.07
N LEU A 27 7.65 -5.73 5.83
CA LEU A 27 6.26 -5.72 5.41
C LEU A 27 5.66 -7.12 5.38
N GLN A 28 6.43 -8.12 5.00
CA GLN A 28 5.95 -9.50 5.10
C GLN A 28 5.57 -9.84 6.54
N MET A 29 6.39 -9.43 7.48
CA MET A 29 6.10 -9.69 8.89
C MET A 29 4.85 -8.96 9.37
N LEU A 30 4.66 -7.74 8.90
CA LEU A 30 3.52 -6.93 9.35
C LEU A 30 2.21 -7.31 8.68
N THR A 31 2.26 -7.76 7.44
CA THR A 31 1.04 -7.98 6.66
C THR A 31 0.74 -9.43 6.40
N GLY A 32 1.71 -10.31 6.56
CA GLY A 32 1.54 -11.71 6.17
C GLY A 32 1.59 -11.94 4.67
N ILE A 33 1.88 -10.91 3.88
CA ILE A 33 2.02 -11.05 2.44
C ILE A 33 3.43 -11.52 2.16
N ASP A 34 3.56 -12.61 1.41
CA ASP A 34 4.86 -13.15 1.07
C ASP A 34 5.72 -12.09 0.39
N GLN A 35 7.02 -12.05 0.74
CA GLN A 35 7.91 -11.03 0.21
C GLN A 35 7.95 -11.04 -1.31
N SER A 36 7.95 -12.22 -1.92
CA SER A 36 8.00 -12.31 -3.37
C SER A 36 6.72 -11.77 -4.00
N ASP A 37 5.56 -12.02 -3.39
CA ASP A 37 4.31 -11.43 -3.86
C ASP A 37 4.31 -9.93 -3.69
N TYR A 38 4.76 -9.45 -2.53
CA TYR A 38 4.81 -8.01 -2.29
C TYR A 38 5.74 -7.33 -3.30
N SER A 39 6.90 -7.95 -3.57
CA SER A 39 7.84 -7.41 -4.54
C SER A 39 7.19 -7.27 -5.92
N LYS A 40 6.40 -8.25 -6.33
CA LYS A 40 5.71 -8.19 -7.60
C LYS A 40 4.68 -7.07 -7.62
N ILE A 41 3.98 -6.86 -6.51
CA ILE A 41 3.01 -5.78 -6.40
C ILE A 41 3.73 -4.44 -6.48
N GLU A 42 4.82 -4.28 -5.76
CA GLU A 42 5.57 -3.03 -5.75
C GLU A 42 6.13 -2.70 -7.12
N ASN A 43 6.51 -3.72 -7.87
CA ASN A 43 7.08 -3.53 -9.21
C ASN A 43 6.04 -3.58 -10.32
N GLY A 44 4.76 -3.67 -9.99
CA GLY A 44 3.69 -3.60 -10.97
C GLY A 44 3.45 -4.87 -11.75
N LYS A 45 4.03 -5.98 -11.30
CA LYS A 45 3.86 -7.25 -12.00
C LYS A 45 2.64 -8.01 -11.52
N ARG A 46 1.98 -7.51 -10.49
CA ARG A 46 0.82 -8.15 -9.92
C ARG A 46 -0.05 -7.10 -9.24
N ASN A 47 -1.35 -7.24 -9.36
CA ASN A 47 -2.30 -6.35 -8.68
C ASN A 47 -2.53 -6.83 -7.26
N MET A 48 -2.78 -5.89 -6.37
CA MET A 48 -3.16 -6.21 -5.00
C MET A 48 -4.58 -6.73 -4.98
N SER A 49 -4.83 -7.75 -4.14
CA SER A 49 -6.19 -8.11 -3.82
C SER A 49 -6.74 -7.09 -2.83
N PHE A 50 -8.04 -7.10 -2.62
CA PHE A 50 -8.66 -6.21 -1.64
C PHE A 50 -8.06 -6.44 -0.26
N GLU A 51 -7.89 -7.68 0.13
CA GLU A 51 -7.36 -8.01 1.45
C GLU A 51 -5.90 -7.55 1.58
N GLN A 52 -5.11 -7.72 0.53
CA GLN A 52 -3.73 -7.25 0.54
C GLN A 52 -3.66 -5.73 0.64
N CYS A 53 -4.52 -5.04 -0.08
CA CYS A 53 -4.58 -3.59 -0.03
C CYS A 53 -4.92 -3.12 1.39
N LYS A 54 -5.88 -3.78 2.02
CA LYS A 54 -6.29 -3.44 3.38
C LYS A 54 -5.13 -3.62 4.36
N ARG A 55 -4.43 -4.73 4.28
CA ARG A 55 -3.31 -5.02 5.17
C ARG A 55 -2.16 -4.05 4.95
N LEU A 56 -1.86 -3.74 3.70
CA LEU A 56 -0.80 -2.79 3.39
C LEU A 56 -1.15 -1.39 3.86
N ALA A 57 -2.41 -0.99 3.72
CA ALA A 57 -2.83 0.33 4.19
C ALA A 57 -2.61 0.48 5.69
N VAL A 58 -2.96 -0.54 6.46
CA VAL A 58 -2.75 -0.50 7.90
C VAL A 58 -1.25 -0.48 8.23
N ALA A 59 -0.48 -1.35 7.59
CA ALA A 59 0.96 -1.45 7.88
C ALA A 59 1.71 -0.19 7.49
N LEU A 60 1.30 0.44 6.41
CA LEU A 60 1.96 1.65 5.91
C LEU A 60 1.33 2.92 6.44
N LYS A 61 0.35 2.80 7.33
CA LYS A 61 -0.28 3.93 8.00
C LYS A 61 -0.91 4.90 7.00
N THR A 62 -1.63 4.33 6.05
CA THR A 62 -2.31 5.11 5.02
C THR A 62 -3.70 4.53 4.78
N SER A 63 -4.39 5.04 3.77
CA SER A 63 -5.71 4.54 3.42
C SER A 63 -5.64 3.66 2.18
N MET A 64 -6.64 2.80 2.02
CA MET A 64 -6.77 2.01 0.80
C MET A 64 -6.99 2.91 -0.40
N ASP A 65 -7.71 4.02 -0.21
CA ASP A 65 -7.95 4.97 -1.30
C ASP A 65 -6.64 5.57 -1.80
N TYR A 66 -5.72 5.88 -0.91
CA TYR A 66 -4.43 6.41 -1.31
C TYR A 66 -3.65 5.37 -2.12
N LEU A 67 -3.65 4.13 -1.65
CA LEU A 67 -2.93 3.06 -2.35
C LEU A 67 -3.57 2.76 -3.70
N ALA A 68 -4.89 2.91 -3.80
CA ALA A 68 -5.60 2.67 -5.05
C ALA A 68 -5.55 3.85 -6.01
N GLY A 69 -5.01 4.97 -5.58
CA GLY A 69 -4.92 6.15 -6.43
C GLY A 69 -6.18 6.98 -6.48
N LEU A 70 -7.11 6.77 -5.55
CA LEU A 70 -8.37 7.51 -5.53
C LEU A 70 -8.28 8.84 -4.78
N THR A 71 -7.24 9.03 -4.02
CA THR A 71 -7.00 10.27 -3.30
C THR A 71 -5.51 10.54 -3.26
N ASP A 72 -5.14 11.81 -3.13
CA ASP A 72 -3.74 12.20 -2.95
C ASP A 72 -3.38 12.40 -1.48
N GLU A 73 -4.33 12.18 -0.59
CA GLU A 73 -4.11 12.34 0.83
C GLU A 73 -3.56 11.05 1.42
N PRO A 74 -2.29 11.02 1.85
CA PRO A 74 -1.70 9.78 2.38
C PRO A 74 -2.10 9.46 3.80
N ALA A 75 -2.72 10.39 4.52
CA ALA A 75 -3.09 10.13 5.90
C ALA A 75 -4.12 9.02 5.99
N PRO A 76 -4.05 8.17 7.02
CA PRO A 76 -5.05 7.13 7.16
C PRO A 76 -6.40 7.72 7.49
N TYR A 77 -7.44 6.93 7.28
CA TYR A 77 -8.79 7.35 7.67
C TYR A 77 -8.81 7.60 9.17
N PRO A 78 -9.61 8.57 9.63
CA PRO A 78 -9.75 8.74 11.06
C PRO A 78 -10.36 7.48 11.68
N PRO A 79 -10.11 7.26 12.97
CA PRO A 79 -10.70 6.09 13.62
C PRO A 79 -12.21 6.10 13.48
N ALA A 80 -12.79 4.91 13.34
CA ALA A 80 -14.22 4.81 13.21
C ALA A 80 -14.91 5.40 14.42
N ARG A 81 -15.92 6.19 14.17
CA ARG A 81 -16.71 6.74 15.23
C ARG A 81 -17.74 5.76 15.67
N ARG A 82 -17.86 5.60 16.95
CA ARG A 82 -18.92 4.81 17.49
C ARG A 82 -19.92 5.72 18.05
N GLY A 83 -20.94 5.69 17.43
CA GLY A 83 -22.00 6.54 17.86
C GLY A 83 -22.55 6.90 18.63
#